data_38b6728146a2170f914364a68ddca1e2
#
_entry.id   38b6728146a2170f914364a68ddca1e2
#
_cell.length_a   1.000
_cell.length_b   1.000
_cell.length_c   1.000
_cell.angle_alpha   90.00
_cell.angle_beta   90.00
_cell.angle_gamma   90.00
#
_symmetry.space_group_name_H-M   'P 1'
#
loop_
_entity.id
_entity.type
_entity.pdbx_description
1 polymer ?
#
loop_
_entity_poly.entity_id
_entity_poly.type
_entity_poly.pdbx_seq_one_letter_code
_entity_poly.pdbx_strand_id
1 'polypeptide(L)'
;MKMLKDALAALAYAGYALLSYAVAVGAAIWAAPRKHFAYFFFLALIAIYLLLYAGLLRFLRSSRTGRRRTIKWIAGLAVFGLLSAAMLIPGGRDRQAAPDTLQYWSLPTGSVLSYIRVEADASAAAGKSTPVIFLHGGPGIPDLTGDSRYFGQLAQDGYDVYVYSQLGSGFSTRLEDPAGYGVERDAIDLEEIRKQIGADRIILIGHSYGSEVIARYMVDYGEHVERAAFLSPGAMDPQDHSDATLTQRLDSAQ
;
A
#
# COMPACT_ATOMS: atom_id res chain seq x y z
N MET A 1 38.19 -34.00 -3.28
CA MET A 1 37.62 -33.84 -4.63
C MET A 1 36.12 -34.21 -4.71
N LYS A 2 35.66 -35.36 -4.21
CA LYS A 2 34.24 -35.77 -4.26
C LYS A 2 33.33 -34.84 -3.47
N MET A 3 33.68 -34.50 -2.22
CA MET A 3 32.90 -33.57 -1.38
C MET A 3 32.73 -32.17 -2.03
N LEU A 4 33.76 -31.63 -2.67
CA LEU A 4 33.68 -30.33 -3.35
C LEU A 4 32.73 -30.38 -4.55
N LYS A 5 32.75 -31.48 -5.32
CA LYS A 5 31.79 -31.68 -6.45
C LYS A 5 30.36 -31.80 -5.97
N ASP A 6 30.14 -32.50 -4.86
CA ASP A 6 28.80 -32.66 -4.26
C ASP A 6 28.28 -31.32 -3.69
N ALA A 7 29.15 -30.51 -3.07
CA ALA A 7 28.80 -29.17 -2.58
C ALA A 7 28.46 -28.20 -3.74
N LEU A 8 29.27 -28.17 -4.80
CA LEU A 8 29.00 -27.37 -5.99
C LEU A 8 27.70 -27.78 -6.68
N ALA A 9 27.42 -29.09 -6.76
CA ALA A 9 26.16 -29.57 -7.30
C ALA A 9 24.96 -29.15 -6.44
N ALA A 10 25.09 -29.16 -5.10
CA ALA A 10 24.05 -28.68 -4.19
C ALA A 10 23.78 -27.18 -4.34
N LEU A 11 24.84 -26.36 -4.43
CA LEU A 11 24.74 -24.91 -4.69
C LEU A 11 24.08 -24.60 -6.04
N ALA A 12 24.48 -25.32 -7.11
CA ALA A 12 23.84 -25.17 -8.42
C ALA A 12 22.35 -25.53 -8.38
N TYR A 13 22.00 -26.55 -7.60
CA TYR A 13 20.60 -26.94 -7.37
C TYR A 13 19.80 -25.87 -6.66
N ALA A 14 20.35 -25.30 -5.57
CA ALA A 14 19.71 -24.23 -4.82
C ALA A 14 19.54 -22.98 -5.67
N GLY A 15 20.60 -22.56 -6.39
CA GLY A 15 20.56 -21.40 -7.28
C GLY A 15 19.51 -21.55 -8.38
N TYR A 16 19.41 -22.73 -8.99
CA TYR A 16 18.39 -22.96 -10.03
C TYR A 16 16.97 -23.01 -9.47
N ALA A 17 16.78 -23.58 -8.29
CA ALA A 17 15.47 -23.58 -7.62
C ALA A 17 14.99 -22.15 -7.33
N LEU A 18 15.89 -21.28 -6.85
CA LEU A 18 15.62 -19.86 -6.64
C LEU A 18 15.29 -19.13 -7.95
N LEU A 19 16.09 -19.35 -8.99
CA LEU A 19 15.84 -18.74 -10.30
C LEU A 19 14.50 -19.21 -10.90
N SER A 20 14.19 -20.51 -10.79
CA SER A 20 12.91 -21.06 -11.25
C SER A 20 11.73 -20.44 -10.53
N TYR A 21 11.87 -20.19 -9.22
CA TYR A 21 10.85 -19.54 -8.43
C TYR A 21 10.65 -18.09 -8.87
N ALA A 22 11.74 -17.33 -9.05
CA ALA A 22 11.67 -15.94 -9.50
C ALA A 22 11.01 -15.80 -10.88
N VAL A 23 11.36 -16.69 -11.82
CA VAL A 23 10.75 -16.73 -13.16
C VAL A 23 9.28 -17.10 -13.07
N ALA A 24 8.92 -18.06 -12.22
CA ALA A 24 7.53 -18.47 -12.01
C ALA A 24 6.68 -17.34 -11.42
N VAL A 25 7.21 -16.58 -10.46
CA VAL A 25 6.54 -15.39 -9.90
C VAL A 25 6.32 -14.34 -10.98
N GLY A 26 7.34 -13.99 -11.74
CA GLY A 26 7.24 -13.00 -12.81
C GLY A 26 6.22 -13.40 -13.89
N ALA A 27 6.24 -14.66 -14.34
CA ALA A 27 5.29 -15.16 -15.32
C ALA A 27 3.86 -15.25 -14.77
N ALA A 28 3.69 -15.61 -13.49
CA ALA A 28 2.38 -15.65 -12.85
C ALA A 28 1.77 -14.25 -12.70
N ILE A 29 2.58 -13.25 -12.35
CA ILE A 29 2.15 -11.83 -12.32
C ILE A 29 1.70 -11.38 -13.70
N TRP A 30 2.45 -11.73 -14.75
CA TRP A 30 2.12 -11.35 -16.12
C TRP A 30 0.85 -12.04 -16.64
N ALA A 31 0.66 -13.33 -16.32
CA ALA A 31 -0.43 -14.15 -16.83
C ALA A 31 -1.74 -14.06 -16.02
N ALA A 32 -1.71 -13.45 -14.83
CA ALA A 32 -2.87 -13.45 -13.94
C ALA A 32 -3.99 -12.55 -14.46
N PRO A 33 -5.18 -13.09 -14.78
CA PRO A 33 -6.33 -12.29 -15.16
C PRO A 33 -6.89 -11.50 -13.97
N ARG A 34 -7.32 -10.27 -14.20
CA ARG A 34 -7.67 -9.28 -13.17
C ARG A 34 -8.77 -9.71 -12.19
N LYS A 35 -9.80 -10.45 -12.63
CA LYS A 35 -10.97 -10.79 -11.79
C LYS A 35 -10.75 -11.93 -10.79
N HIS A 36 -9.77 -12.81 -11.01
CA HIS A 36 -9.47 -13.94 -10.12
C HIS A 36 -7.97 -14.07 -9.89
N PHE A 37 -7.32 -12.92 -9.74
CA PHE A 37 -5.87 -12.77 -9.68
C PHE A 37 -5.20 -13.78 -8.73
N ALA A 38 -5.65 -13.88 -7.49
CA ALA A 38 -4.98 -14.73 -6.51
C ALA A 38 -5.00 -16.21 -6.91
N TYR A 39 -6.15 -16.72 -7.36
CA TYR A 39 -6.32 -18.12 -7.72
C TYR A 39 -5.44 -18.50 -8.93
N PHE A 40 -5.55 -17.74 -10.01
CA PHE A 40 -4.76 -17.99 -11.23
C PHE A 40 -3.26 -17.75 -11.01
N PHE A 41 -2.90 -16.76 -10.20
CA PHE A 41 -1.53 -16.50 -9.81
C PHE A 41 -0.90 -17.73 -9.15
N PHE A 42 -1.54 -18.30 -8.12
CA PHE A 42 -1.01 -19.47 -7.43
C PHE A 42 -0.96 -20.71 -8.31
N LEU A 43 -1.97 -20.96 -9.13
CA LEU A 43 -1.95 -22.09 -10.07
C LEU A 43 -0.81 -21.95 -11.09
N ALA A 44 -0.64 -20.78 -11.68
CA ALA A 44 0.42 -20.52 -12.64
C ALA A 44 1.80 -20.63 -11.97
N LEU A 45 1.97 -20.08 -10.77
CA LEU A 45 3.20 -20.16 -10.00
C LEU A 45 3.61 -21.62 -9.75
N ILE A 46 2.69 -22.46 -9.27
CA ILE A 46 2.93 -23.87 -9.02
C ILE A 46 3.27 -24.59 -10.32
N ALA A 47 2.48 -24.42 -11.39
CA ALA A 47 2.67 -25.10 -12.66
C ALA A 47 4.03 -24.76 -13.29
N ILE A 48 4.37 -23.49 -13.37
CA ILE A 48 5.63 -23.02 -13.95
C ILE A 48 6.83 -23.52 -13.14
N TYR A 49 6.74 -23.43 -11.79
CA TYR A 49 7.79 -23.93 -10.92
C TYR A 49 8.03 -25.44 -11.13
N LEU A 50 6.97 -26.24 -11.15
CA LEU A 50 7.09 -27.69 -11.35
C LEU A 50 7.66 -28.04 -12.72
N LEU A 51 7.29 -27.31 -13.79
CA LEU A 51 7.84 -27.50 -15.13
C LEU A 51 9.34 -27.20 -15.18
N LEU A 52 9.76 -26.06 -14.64
CA LEU A 52 11.16 -25.67 -14.58
C LEU A 52 11.98 -26.64 -13.73
N TYR A 53 11.44 -27.05 -12.60
CA TYR A 53 12.10 -28.01 -11.72
C TYR A 53 12.22 -29.41 -12.34
N ALA A 54 11.19 -29.88 -13.04
CA ALA A 54 11.25 -31.14 -13.81
C ALA A 54 12.31 -31.07 -14.92
N GLY A 55 12.42 -29.94 -15.63
CA GLY A 55 13.47 -29.67 -16.62
C GLY A 55 14.87 -29.79 -16.01
N LEU A 56 15.08 -29.18 -14.83
CA LEU A 56 16.34 -29.30 -14.09
C LEU A 56 16.70 -30.74 -13.75
N LEU A 57 15.75 -31.50 -13.19
CA LEU A 57 15.98 -32.91 -12.83
C LEU A 57 16.35 -33.77 -14.04
N ARG A 58 15.76 -33.45 -15.21
CA ARG A 58 16.07 -34.12 -16.48
C ARG A 58 17.45 -33.71 -17.01
N PHE A 59 17.78 -32.43 -16.97
CA PHE A 59 19.07 -31.88 -17.41
C PHE A 59 20.25 -32.43 -16.60
N LEU A 60 20.11 -32.51 -15.28
CA LEU A 60 21.18 -33.00 -14.41
C LEU A 60 21.31 -34.51 -14.41
N ARG A 61 20.67 -35.23 -15.34
CA ARG A 61 20.68 -36.72 -15.41
C ARG A 61 20.60 -37.38 -14.03
N SER A 62 19.67 -36.90 -13.26
CA SER A 62 19.56 -37.23 -11.84
C SER A 62 19.32 -38.73 -11.60
N SER A 63 20.31 -39.35 -10.99
CA SER A 63 20.43 -40.67 -10.39
C SER A 63 19.38 -41.75 -10.76
N ARG A 64 19.89 -42.92 -11.14
CA ARG A 64 19.14 -44.13 -11.53
C ARG A 64 18.30 -44.76 -10.40
N THR A 65 18.44 -44.35 -9.15
CA THR A 65 17.71 -44.97 -8.01
C THR A 65 16.48 -44.12 -7.66
N GLY A 66 15.30 -44.74 -7.62
CA GLY A 66 14.02 -44.10 -7.31
C GLY A 66 14.04 -43.30 -6.02
N ARG A 67 14.62 -43.80 -4.93
CA ARG A 67 14.73 -43.12 -3.64
C ARG A 67 15.44 -41.75 -3.72
N ARG A 68 16.56 -41.65 -4.43
CA ARG A 68 17.30 -40.38 -4.60
C ARG A 68 16.51 -39.37 -5.44
N ARG A 69 15.74 -39.84 -6.41
CA ARG A 69 14.85 -38.99 -7.21
C ARG A 69 13.73 -38.43 -6.35
N THR A 70 13.10 -39.23 -5.51
CA THR A 70 12.05 -38.80 -4.57
C THR A 70 12.57 -37.74 -3.59
N ILE A 71 13.76 -37.95 -2.98
CA ILE A 71 14.36 -36.99 -2.07
C ILE A 71 14.56 -35.62 -2.75
N LYS A 72 15.01 -35.60 -4.00
CA LYS A 72 15.19 -34.34 -4.75
C LYS A 72 13.88 -33.62 -5.04
N TRP A 73 12.81 -34.36 -5.35
CA TRP A 73 11.49 -33.77 -5.50
C TRP A 73 10.97 -33.18 -4.19
N ILE A 74 11.13 -33.89 -3.10
CA ILE A 74 10.74 -33.41 -1.76
C ILE A 74 11.52 -32.14 -1.40
N ALA A 75 12.84 -32.13 -1.64
CA ALA A 75 13.66 -30.95 -1.39
C ALA A 75 13.22 -29.73 -2.23
N GLY A 76 12.92 -29.95 -3.51
CA GLY A 76 12.41 -28.86 -4.36
C GLY A 76 11.06 -28.31 -3.90
N LEU A 77 10.13 -29.19 -3.54
CA LEU A 77 8.83 -28.78 -2.99
C LEU A 77 8.97 -28.06 -1.64
N ALA A 78 9.92 -28.51 -0.80
CA ALA A 78 10.19 -27.86 0.48
C ALA A 78 10.75 -26.43 0.27
N VAL A 79 11.69 -26.26 -0.68
CA VAL A 79 12.21 -24.92 -1.04
C VAL A 79 11.09 -24.04 -1.59
N PHE A 80 10.24 -24.55 -2.48
CA PHE A 80 9.08 -23.84 -2.98
C PHE A 80 8.15 -23.39 -1.85
N GLY A 81 7.82 -24.32 -0.94
CA GLY A 81 6.95 -24.03 0.21
C GLY A 81 7.54 -22.98 1.15
N LEU A 82 8.84 -23.06 1.45
CA LEU A 82 9.53 -22.08 2.28
C LEU A 82 9.58 -20.69 1.65
N LEU A 83 9.89 -20.60 0.37
CA LEU A 83 9.91 -19.30 -0.34
C LEU A 83 8.51 -18.70 -0.45
N SER A 84 7.50 -19.52 -0.75
CA SER A 84 6.11 -19.06 -0.78
C SER A 84 5.63 -18.63 0.60
N ALA A 85 5.96 -19.37 1.65
CA ALA A 85 5.65 -18.98 3.02
C ALA A 85 6.34 -17.68 3.41
N ALA A 86 7.63 -17.52 3.09
CA ALA A 86 8.37 -16.27 3.35
C ALA A 86 7.78 -15.07 2.60
N MET A 87 7.22 -15.29 1.41
CA MET A 87 6.56 -14.23 0.63
C MET A 87 5.15 -13.92 1.15
N LEU A 88 4.43 -14.91 1.67
CA LEU A 88 3.05 -14.77 2.13
C LEU A 88 2.93 -14.44 3.62
N ILE A 89 3.96 -14.77 4.42
CA ILE A 89 3.99 -14.33 5.82
C ILE A 89 4.19 -12.82 5.79
N PRO A 90 3.20 -12.02 6.24
CA PRO A 90 3.39 -10.60 6.36
C PRO A 90 4.63 -10.35 7.19
N GLY A 91 5.61 -9.64 6.64
CA GLY A 91 6.73 -9.13 7.43
C GLY A 91 6.15 -8.52 8.71
N GLY A 92 6.74 -8.85 9.86
CA GLY A 92 6.25 -8.30 11.11
C GLY A 92 6.03 -6.81 10.89
N ARG A 93 4.78 -6.35 11.08
CA ARG A 93 4.53 -4.92 11.08
C ARG A 93 5.41 -4.37 12.18
N ASP A 94 6.47 -3.65 11.82
CA ASP A 94 7.09 -2.73 12.75
C ASP A 94 5.95 -1.85 13.23
N ARG A 95 5.43 -2.16 14.43
CA ARG A 95 4.49 -1.28 15.09
C ARG A 95 5.30 -0.02 15.37
N GLN A 96 5.20 0.95 14.47
CA GLN A 96 5.69 2.29 14.79
C GLN A 96 5.11 2.63 16.16
N ALA A 97 6.00 3.01 17.09
CA ALA A 97 5.52 3.54 18.35
C ALA A 97 4.62 4.74 18.06
N ALA A 98 3.48 4.77 18.74
CA ALA A 98 2.57 5.91 18.58
C ALA A 98 3.33 7.19 18.98
N PRO A 99 3.29 8.25 18.16
CA PRO A 99 3.88 9.54 18.54
C PRO A 99 3.22 10.06 19.82
N ASP A 100 3.98 10.70 20.72
CA ASP A 100 3.45 11.29 21.95
C ASP A 100 2.35 12.35 21.71
N THR A 101 2.36 12.97 20.52
CA THR A 101 1.40 13.98 20.08
C THR A 101 0.16 13.39 19.39
N LEU A 102 0.04 12.05 19.35
CA LEU A 102 -1.08 11.39 18.70
C LEU A 102 -2.40 11.64 19.44
N GLN A 103 -3.40 12.05 18.68
CA GLN A 103 -4.76 12.30 19.15
C GLN A 103 -5.76 11.50 18.32
N TYR A 104 -7.02 11.46 18.75
CA TYR A 104 -8.07 10.70 18.08
C TYR A 104 -9.37 11.51 17.99
N TRP A 105 -10.01 11.44 16.82
CA TRP A 105 -11.41 11.82 16.65
C TRP A 105 -12.30 10.59 16.69
N SER A 106 -13.34 10.64 17.52
CA SER A 106 -14.43 9.66 17.47
C SER A 106 -15.58 10.27 16.70
N LEU A 107 -15.82 9.77 15.50
CA LEU A 107 -16.79 10.37 14.57
C LEU A 107 -18.16 9.70 14.70
N PRO A 108 -19.27 10.43 14.42
CA PRO A 108 -20.62 9.86 14.39
C PRO A 108 -20.79 8.72 13.37
N THR A 109 -19.94 8.66 12.37
CA THR A 109 -19.86 7.58 11.38
C THR A 109 -19.41 6.25 11.98
N GLY A 110 -18.93 6.24 13.24
CA GLY A 110 -18.32 5.09 13.90
C GLY A 110 -16.81 4.96 13.65
N SER A 111 -16.22 5.86 12.87
CA SER A 111 -14.77 5.91 12.67
C SER A 111 -14.07 6.52 13.88
N VAL A 112 -12.95 5.90 14.30
CA VAL A 112 -12.00 6.52 15.24
C VAL A 112 -10.72 6.77 14.47
N LEU A 113 -10.42 8.05 14.21
CA LEU A 113 -9.33 8.46 13.33
C LEU A 113 -8.21 9.10 14.14
N SER A 114 -7.00 8.61 13.92
CA SER A 114 -5.78 9.12 14.56
C SER A 114 -5.24 10.32 13.79
N TYR A 115 -4.77 11.33 14.51
CA TYR A 115 -4.21 12.54 13.92
C TYR A 115 -3.13 13.19 14.78
N ILE A 116 -2.34 14.05 14.15
CA ILE A 116 -1.42 14.99 14.81
C ILE A 116 -1.91 16.40 14.44
N ARG A 117 -2.06 17.27 15.44
CA ARG A 117 -2.28 18.70 15.28
C ARG A 117 -0.96 19.43 15.49
N VAL A 118 -0.60 20.29 14.56
CA VAL A 118 0.45 21.28 14.72
C VAL A 118 -0.24 22.63 14.86
N GLU A 119 -0.17 23.18 16.07
CA GLU A 119 -0.83 24.45 16.39
C GLU A 119 -0.14 25.63 15.69
N ALA A 120 -0.95 26.59 15.28
CA ALA A 120 -0.45 27.84 14.70
C ALA A 120 0.53 28.54 15.63
N ASP A 121 1.62 29.08 15.08
CA ASP A 121 2.57 29.87 15.86
C ASP A 121 1.89 31.13 16.37
N ALA A 122 1.86 31.31 17.70
CA ALA A 122 1.27 32.47 18.36
C ALA A 122 1.95 33.80 17.99
N SER A 123 3.18 33.74 17.45
CA SER A 123 3.92 34.93 16.95
C SER A 123 3.57 35.30 15.52
N ALA A 124 2.87 34.43 14.79
CA ALA A 124 2.43 34.72 13.42
C ALA A 124 1.42 35.87 13.44
N ALA A 125 1.60 36.84 12.56
CA ALA A 125 0.72 38.01 12.44
C ALA A 125 -0.71 37.55 12.14
N ALA A 126 -1.62 37.75 13.12
CA ALA A 126 -3.03 37.39 13.12
C ALA A 126 -3.27 35.93 12.69
N GLY A 127 -3.47 35.02 13.66
CA GLY A 127 -3.77 33.60 13.40
C GLY A 127 -4.83 33.43 12.33
N LYS A 128 -4.59 32.52 11.40
CA LYS A 128 -5.53 32.21 10.32
C LYS A 128 -6.64 31.35 10.90
N SER A 129 -7.88 31.76 10.73
CA SER A 129 -9.04 31.05 11.29
C SER A 129 -9.36 29.75 10.55
N THR A 130 -8.87 29.58 9.31
CA THR A 130 -9.16 28.41 8.47
C THR A 130 -8.06 27.39 8.64
N PRO A 131 -8.35 26.21 9.22
CA PRO A 131 -7.35 25.17 9.40
C PRO A 131 -6.98 24.46 8.10
N VAL A 132 -5.78 23.91 8.06
CA VAL A 132 -5.28 23.06 6.98
C VAL A 132 -5.42 21.60 7.39
N ILE A 133 -5.98 20.76 6.51
CA ILE A 133 -6.07 19.31 6.70
C ILE A 133 -5.32 18.62 5.56
N PHE A 134 -4.35 17.78 5.92
CA PHE A 134 -3.60 16.96 4.97
C PHE A 134 -4.17 15.54 4.90
N LEU A 135 -4.39 15.05 3.67
CA LEU A 135 -4.88 13.72 3.34
C LEU A 135 -3.80 12.92 2.62
N HIS A 136 -3.36 11.82 3.23
CA HIS A 136 -2.31 10.96 2.67
C HIS A 136 -2.78 10.13 1.47
N GLY A 137 -1.82 9.57 0.75
CA GLY A 137 -2.05 8.70 -0.39
C GLY A 137 -2.20 7.21 -0.01
N GLY A 138 -2.20 6.39 -1.02
CA GLY A 138 -2.28 4.93 -0.91
C GLY A 138 -3.44 4.37 -1.72
N PRO A 139 -4.62 4.02 -1.16
CA PRO A 139 -5.07 4.21 0.23
C PRO A 139 -4.23 3.46 1.27
N GLY A 140 -4.24 3.98 2.53
CA GLY A 140 -3.70 3.25 3.67
C GLY A 140 -2.20 3.37 3.94
N ILE A 141 -1.51 4.39 3.39
CA ILE A 141 -0.06 4.62 3.60
C ILE A 141 0.18 5.98 4.27
N PRO A 142 -0.19 6.15 5.56
CA PRO A 142 0.09 7.38 6.29
C PRO A 142 1.52 7.41 6.81
N ASP A 143 2.16 8.58 6.76
CA ASP A 143 3.35 8.91 7.53
C ASP A 143 3.07 10.10 8.44
N LEU A 144 2.30 9.87 9.51
CA LEU A 144 1.87 10.95 10.42
C LEU A 144 3.02 11.82 10.90
N THR A 145 4.17 11.23 11.20
CA THR A 145 5.34 11.95 11.71
C THR A 145 6.04 12.75 10.62
N GLY A 146 6.28 12.14 9.44
CA GLY A 146 6.92 12.81 8.31
C GLY A 146 6.03 13.91 7.74
N ASP A 147 4.75 13.60 7.53
CA ASP A 147 3.78 14.54 6.98
C ASP A 147 3.52 15.71 7.93
N SER A 148 3.40 15.48 9.25
CA SER A 148 3.24 16.56 10.22
C SER A 148 4.48 17.44 10.32
N ARG A 149 5.69 16.89 10.16
CA ARG A 149 6.92 17.68 10.12
C ARG A 149 6.98 18.56 8.86
N TYR A 150 6.53 18.03 7.71
CA TYR A 150 6.59 18.74 6.44
C TYR A 150 5.48 19.80 6.33
N PHE A 151 4.22 19.38 6.42
CA PHE A 151 3.07 20.28 6.28
C PHE A 151 2.86 21.16 7.51
N GLY A 152 3.29 20.70 8.69
CA GLY A 152 3.26 21.49 9.92
C GLY A 152 4.08 22.78 9.85
N GLN A 153 4.97 22.97 8.87
CA GLN A 153 5.65 24.25 8.64
C GLN A 153 4.68 25.40 8.35
N LEU A 154 3.49 25.11 7.84
CA LEU A 154 2.43 26.12 7.63
C LEU A 154 1.94 26.73 8.96
N ALA A 155 2.24 26.12 10.09
CA ALA A 155 1.97 26.70 11.39
C ALA A 155 2.75 27.99 11.64
N GLN A 156 3.93 28.13 11.06
CA GLN A 156 4.74 29.36 11.11
C GLN A 156 4.04 30.53 10.38
N ASP A 157 3.16 30.22 9.41
CA ASP A 157 2.35 31.18 8.70
C ASP A 157 1.00 31.44 9.37
N GLY A 158 0.77 30.85 10.56
CA GLY A 158 -0.40 31.07 11.41
C GLY A 158 -1.57 30.12 11.14
N TYR A 159 -1.36 28.97 10.48
CA TYR A 159 -2.39 27.95 10.28
C TYR A 159 -2.32 26.84 11.33
N ASP A 160 -3.46 26.44 11.88
CA ASP A 160 -3.57 25.13 12.50
C ASP A 160 -3.52 24.05 11.44
N VAL A 161 -2.62 23.07 11.59
CA VAL A 161 -2.43 21.99 10.61
C VAL A 161 -2.79 20.65 11.23
N TYR A 162 -3.67 19.92 10.56
CA TYR A 162 -4.08 18.58 10.94
C TYR A 162 -3.60 17.56 9.91
N VAL A 163 -2.87 16.57 10.39
CA VAL A 163 -2.41 15.42 9.59
C VAL A 163 -3.03 14.19 10.20
N TYR A 164 -3.83 13.44 9.45
CA TYR A 164 -4.56 12.29 10.01
C TYR A 164 -4.38 11.02 9.18
N SER A 165 -4.60 9.88 9.82
CA SER A 165 -4.70 8.59 9.13
C SER A 165 -6.15 8.32 8.78
N GLN A 166 -6.43 8.11 7.50
CA GLN A 166 -7.75 7.74 7.00
C GLN A 166 -8.20 6.40 7.59
N LEU A 167 -9.50 6.10 7.51
CA LEU A 167 -10.08 4.87 8.01
C LEU A 167 -9.33 3.64 7.46
N GLY A 168 -9.03 2.69 8.34
CA GLY A 168 -8.30 1.48 7.97
C GLY A 168 -6.79 1.61 7.94
N SER A 169 -6.23 2.81 8.15
CA SER A 169 -4.80 3.07 8.05
C SER A 169 -4.16 3.53 9.37
N GLY A 170 -2.84 3.43 9.47
CA GLY A 170 -2.07 3.88 10.62
C GLY A 170 -2.62 3.36 11.95
N PHE A 171 -2.93 4.29 12.86
CA PHE A 171 -3.53 4.01 14.18
C PHE A 171 -5.06 4.16 14.19
N SER A 172 -5.69 4.44 13.03
CA SER A 172 -7.13 4.56 12.89
C SER A 172 -7.83 3.21 12.92
N THR A 173 -9.13 3.21 13.25
CA THR A 173 -9.99 2.02 13.28
C THR A 173 -9.99 1.30 11.93
N ARG A 174 -10.03 -0.03 11.99
CA ARG A 174 -10.23 -0.90 10.84
C ARG A 174 -11.63 -1.50 10.87
N LEU A 175 -12.27 -1.55 9.70
CA LEU A 175 -13.54 -2.24 9.54
C LEU A 175 -13.30 -3.74 9.36
N GLU A 176 -14.22 -4.55 9.89
CA GLU A 176 -14.23 -6.00 9.63
C GLU A 176 -14.69 -6.30 8.20
N ASP A 177 -15.67 -5.54 7.70
CA ASP A 177 -16.17 -5.65 6.34
C ASP A 177 -15.40 -4.70 5.39
N PRO A 178 -14.62 -5.23 4.44
CA PRO A 178 -13.92 -4.42 3.45
C PRO A 178 -14.84 -3.56 2.57
N ALA A 179 -16.11 -3.94 2.41
CA ALA A 179 -17.08 -3.18 1.61
C ALA A 179 -17.43 -1.81 2.24
N GLY A 180 -17.11 -1.61 3.51
CA GLY A 180 -17.31 -0.34 4.21
C GLY A 180 -16.28 0.75 3.91
N TYR A 181 -15.20 0.43 3.18
CA TYR A 181 -14.19 1.42 2.77
C TYR A 181 -14.54 2.03 1.41
N GLY A 182 -14.13 3.26 1.20
CA GLY A 182 -14.28 3.93 -0.09
C GLY A 182 -14.14 5.44 0.01
N VAL A 183 -14.00 6.08 -1.13
CA VAL A 183 -13.82 7.54 -1.25
C VAL A 183 -15.00 8.30 -0.65
N GLU A 184 -16.24 7.79 -0.85
CA GLU A 184 -17.45 8.38 -0.24
C GLU A 184 -17.40 8.35 1.27
N ARG A 185 -16.96 7.23 1.86
CA ARG A 185 -16.85 7.11 3.31
C ARG A 185 -15.80 8.05 3.87
N ASP A 186 -14.65 8.15 3.22
CA ASP A 186 -13.57 9.05 3.65
C ASP A 186 -13.98 10.52 3.50
N ALA A 187 -14.79 10.88 2.49
CA ALA A 187 -15.33 12.22 2.35
C ALA A 187 -16.36 12.57 3.46
N ILE A 188 -17.22 11.62 3.84
CA ILE A 188 -18.14 11.79 4.97
C ILE A 188 -17.36 11.95 6.29
N ASP A 189 -16.34 11.12 6.51
CA ASP A 189 -15.48 11.22 7.69
C ASP A 189 -14.76 12.58 7.73
N LEU A 190 -14.31 13.11 6.61
CA LEU A 190 -13.69 14.43 6.49
C LEU A 190 -14.66 15.57 6.89
N GLU A 191 -15.94 15.47 6.51
CA GLU A 191 -16.96 16.43 6.94
C GLU A 191 -17.19 16.38 8.46
N GLU A 192 -17.21 15.20 9.03
CA GLU A 192 -17.34 15.05 10.49
C GLU A 192 -16.09 15.57 11.23
N ILE A 193 -14.89 15.42 10.64
CA ILE A 193 -13.65 16.04 11.15
C ILE A 193 -13.80 17.56 11.16
N ARG A 194 -14.22 18.17 10.05
CA ARG A 194 -14.43 19.63 9.97
C ARG A 194 -15.37 20.12 11.08
N LYS A 195 -16.48 19.41 11.29
CA LYS A 195 -17.45 19.74 12.33
C LYS A 195 -16.84 19.62 13.73
N GLN A 196 -16.05 18.55 14.00
CA GLN A 196 -15.40 18.38 15.31
C GLN A 196 -14.31 19.43 15.56
N ILE A 197 -13.60 19.90 14.53
CA ILE A 197 -12.67 21.04 14.63
C ILE A 197 -13.44 22.34 14.91
N GLY A 198 -14.73 22.40 14.54
CA GLY A 198 -15.56 23.61 14.65
C GLY A 198 -15.24 24.63 13.56
N ALA A 199 -14.70 24.19 12.43
CA ALA A 199 -14.32 25.06 11.34
C ALA A 199 -15.50 25.27 10.37
N ASP A 200 -15.80 26.53 10.02
CA ASP A 200 -16.77 26.85 8.98
C ASP A 200 -16.23 26.43 7.59
N ARG A 201 -14.96 26.73 7.35
CA ARG A 201 -14.26 26.37 6.11
C ARG A 201 -12.90 25.74 6.42
N ILE A 202 -12.38 24.93 5.50
CA ILE A 202 -11.10 24.22 5.60
C ILE A 202 -10.26 24.41 4.34
N ILE A 203 -8.94 24.33 4.51
CA ILE A 203 -7.97 24.23 3.42
C ILE A 203 -7.55 22.78 3.35
N LEU A 204 -7.61 22.19 2.17
CA LEU A 204 -7.32 20.77 1.95
C LEU A 204 -6.05 20.60 1.13
N ILE A 205 -5.18 19.69 1.57
CA ILE A 205 -4.00 19.25 0.82
C ILE A 205 -4.07 17.75 0.69
N GLY A 206 -4.19 17.23 -0.53
CA GLY A 206 -4.32 15.80 -0.79
C GLY A 206 -3.17 15.27 -1.64
N HIS A 207 -2.62 14.13 -1.23
CA HIS A 207 -1.64 13.41 -2.02
C HIS A 207 -2.24 12.13 -2.61
N SER A 208 -2.07 11.89 -3.92
CA SER A 208 -2.53 10.68 -4.61
C SER A 208 -4.00 10.37 -4.29
N TYR A 209 -4.32 9.28 -3.61
CA TYR A 209 -5.66 8.92 -3.16
C TYR A 209 -6.33 10.02 -2.30
N GLY A 210 -5.57 10.71 -1.45
CA GLY A 210 -6.10 11.86 -0.70
C GLY A 210 -6.67 12.96 -1.60
N SER A 211 -6.15 13.10 -2.82
CA SER A 211 -6.70 14.02 -3.83
C SER A 211 -8.07 13.56 -4.35
N GLU A 212 -8.28 12.24 -4.49
CA GLU A 212 -9.59 11.67 -4.89
C GLU A 212 -10.64 11.95 -3.81
N VAL A 213 -10.26 11.78 -2.52
CA VAL A 213 -11.14 12.10 -1.38
C VAL A 213 -11.51 13.58 -1.39
N ILE A 214 -10.54 14.49 -1.62
CA ILE A 214 -10.82 15.93 -1.73
C ILE A 214 -11.76 16.22 -2.90
N ALA A 215 -11.54 15.64 -4.08
CA ALA A 215 -12.40 15.83 -5.22
C ALA A 215 -13.84 15.40 -4.91
N ARG A 216 -14.03 14.25 -4.25
CA ARG A 216 -15.34 13.78 -3.80
C ARG A 216 -15.96 14.71 -2.76
N TYR A 217 -15.17 15.13 -1.77
CA TYR A 217 -15.63 16.05 -0.73
C TYR A 217 -16.11 17.39 -1.32
N MET A 218 -15.41 17.92 -2.32
CA MET A 218 -15.81 19.17 -2.98
C MET A 218 -17.12 19.07 -3.76
N VAL A 219 -17.51 17.88 -4.23
CA VAL A 219 -18.82 17.65 -4.87
C VAL A 219 -19.95 17.79 -3.86
N ASP A 220 -19.78 17.25 -2.65
CA ASP A 220 -20.84 17.17 -1.65
C ASP A 220 -20.82 18.36 -0.66
N TYR A 221 -19.64 18.93 -0.39
CA TYR A 221 -19.38 19.92 0.67
C TYR A 221 -18.49 21.09 0.20
N GLY A 222 -18.51 21.40 -1.08
CA GLY A 222 -17.60 22.38 -1.69
C GLY A 222 -17.68 23.78 -1.08
N GLU A 223 -18.83 24.17 -0.51
CA GLU A 223 -19.03 25.44 0.19
C GLU A 223 -18.14 25.58 1.43
N HIS A 224 -17.72 24.47 2.02
CA HIS A 224 -16.82 24.44 3.17
C HIS A 224 -15.33 24.41 2.79
N VAL A 225 -15.00 24.38 1.51
CA VAL A 225 -13.61 24.41 1.05
C VAL A 225 -13.18 25.84 0.73
N GLU A 226 -12.17 26.35 1.44
CA GLU A 226 -11.57 27.63 1.11
C GLU A 226 -10.56 27.50 -0.03
N ARG A 227 -9.70 26.49 0.04
CA ARG A 227 -8.68 26.15 -0.96
C ARG A 227 -8.43 24.66 -0.97
N ALA A 228 -8.04 24.14 -2.12
CA ALA A 228 -7.59 22.76 -2.26
C ALA A 228 -6.29 22.70 -3.06
N ALA A 229 -5.35 21.89 -2.59
CA ALA A 229 -4.10 21.57 -3.30
C ALA A 229 -4.04 20.08 -3.57
N PHE A 230 -3.78 19.70 -4.81
CA PHE A 230 -3.72 18.33 -5.28
C PHE A 230 -2.26 17.99 -5.62
N LEU A 231 -1.67 17.06 -4.86
CA LEU A 231 -0.29 16.63 -5.03
C LEU A 231 -0.27 15.24 -5.70
N SER A 232 0.25 15.17 -6.92
CA SER A 232 0.29 13.93 -7.71
C SER A 232 -1.04 13.17 -7.64
N PRO A 233 -2.15 13.80 -8.07
CA PRO A 233 -3.49 13.26 -7.87
C PRO A 233 -3.63 11.88 -8.52
N GLY A 234 -4.41 11.01 -7.87
CA GLY A 234 -4.91 9.78 -8.46
C GLY A 234 -6.00 10.05 -9.52
N ALA A 235 -6.80 9.04 -9.85
CA ALA A 235 -7.91 9.21 -10.77
C ALA A 235 -8.95 10.18 -10.18
N MET A 236 -9.16 11.32 -10.82
CA MET A 236 -10.14 12.32 -10.38
C MET A 236 -11.56 12.00 -10.86
N ASP A 237 -11.68 11.21 -11.91
CA ASP A 237 -12.94 10.71 -12.44
C ASP A 237 -13.16 9.27 -11.97
N PRO A 238 -14.14 9.00 -11.09
CA PRO A 238 -14.46 7.63 -10.66
C PRO A 238 -14.97 6.75 -11.81
N GLN A 239 -15.33 7.32 -12.96
CA GLN A 239 -15.71 6.60 -14.16
C GLN A 239 -14.55 6.42 -15.14
N ASP A 240 -13.42 7.07 -14.89
CA ASP A 240 -12.20 6.84 -15.67
C ASP A 240 -11.62 5.48 -15.32
N HIS A 241 -12.21 4.45 -15.89
CA HIS A 241 -11.66 3.10 -15.92
C HIS A 241 -10.59 2.96 -17.00
N SER A 242 -9.96 4.06 -17.43
CA SER A 242 -8.88 3.98 -18.40
C SER A 242 -7.78 3.09 -17.81
N ASP A 243 -7.68 1.90 -18.37
CA ASP A 243 -6.58 0.96 -18.14
C ASP A 243 -5.25 1.50 -18.72
N ALA A 244 -5.19 2.82 -18.94
CA ALA A 244 -4.03 3.49 -19.47
C ALA A 244 -2.86 3.26 -18.51
N THR A 245 -1.99 2.35 -18.90
CA THR A 245 -0.71 2.15 -18.22
C THR A 245 0.07 3.45 -18.21
N LEU A 246 1.01 3.62 -17.27
CA LEU A 246 1.90 4.79 -17.24
C LEU A 246 2.52 5.06 -18.62
N THR A 247 2.88 4.02 -19.36
CA THR A 247 3.41 4.09 -20.72
C THR A 247 2.43 4.75 -21.68
N GLN A 248 1.15 4.35 -21.67
CA GLN A 248 0.13 4.95 -22.55
C GLN A 248 -0.14 6.41 -22.21
N ARG A 249 -0.06 6.79 -20.92
CA ARG A 249 -0.18 8.20 -20.49
C ARG A 249 1.01 9.05 -20.94
N LEU A 250 2.21 8.49 -20.92
CA LEU A 250 3.42 9.17 -21.38
C LEU A 250 3.42 9.33 -22.90
N ASP A 251 2.96 8.32 -23.66
CA ASP A 251 2.87 8.38 -25.13
C ASP A 251 1.83 9.40 -25.61
N SER A 252 0.77 9.67 -24.83
CA SER A 252 -0.24 10.68 -25.14
C SER A 252 0.20 12.11 -24.82
N ALA A 253 1.32 12.30 -24.11
CA ALA A 253 1.85 13.61 -23.72
C ALA A 253 2.97 14.12 -24.67
N GLN A 254 3.36 13.34 -25.71
CA GLN A 254 4.26 13.71 -26.79
C GLN A 254 3.46 14.16 -28.01
#